data_9d095ff22798183175d88fd21c7878c7
#
_entry.id   9d095ff22798183175d88fd21c7878c7
#
_cell.length_a   1.000
_cell.length_b   1.000
_cell.length_c   1.000
_cell.angle_alpha   90.00
_cell.angle_beta   90.00
_cell.angle_gamma   90.00
#
_symmetry.space_group_name_H-M   'P 1'
#
loop_
_entity.id
_entity.type
_entity.pdbx_description
1 polymer ?
#
loop_
_entity_poly.entity_id
_entity_poly.type
_entity_poly.pdbx_seq_one_letter_code
_entity_poly.pdbx_strand_id
1 'polypeptide(L)'
;EYMYYGMWEKCIETLKKHLTLKTATWNLERAASMRYIARSYLNLNNNKEAIFWYKSAIREASNIRDGYVELGILYNKQGKYLDSIDCLLKALMIKTKDKVYINEVFSWDNTIDDIMSLNYYYLGMYDISLLYVNKAINYSSNERLENNKKIIESMLNH
;
A
#
# COMPACT_ATOMS: atom_id res chain seq x y z
N GLU A 1 3.13 -10.66 -17.42
CA GLU A 1 3.36 -10.22 -18.81
C GLU A 1 2.33 -9.15 -19.22
N TYR A 2 1.01 -9.42 -19.16
CA TYR A 2 -0.03 -8.45 -19.57
C TYR A 2 0.04 -7.10 -18.86
N MET A 3 0.39 -7.05 -17.58
CA MET A 3 0.60 -5.79 -16.85
C MET A 3 1.74 -4.95 -17.44
N TYR A 4 2.82 -5.60 -17.86
CA TYR A 4 3.97 -4.92 -18.45
C TYR A 4 3.61 -4.21 -19.76
N TYR A 5 2.69 -4.79 -20.54
CA TYR A 5 2.20 -4.21 -21.79
C TYR A 5 0.95 -3.32 -21.63
N GLY A 6 0.50 -3.04 -20.41
CA GLY A 6 -0.68 -2.22 -20.16
C GLY A 6 -2.01 -2.86 -20.59
N MET A 7 -2.04 -4.18 -20.74
CA MET A 7 -3.23 -4.94 -21.18
C MET A 7 -4.09 -5.31 -19.97
N TRP A 8 -4.67 -4.30 -19.32
CA TRP A 8 -5.29 -4.42 -18.00
C TRP A 8 -6.47 -5.38 -17.95
N GLU A 9 -7.37 -5.34 -18.96
CA GLU A 9 -8.52 -6.24 -19.05
C GLU A 9 -8.09 -7.70 -19.18
N LYS A 10 -7.08 -7.98 -20.03
CA LYS A 10 -6.54 -9.34 -20.19
C LYS A 10 -5.82 -9.82 -18.92
N CYS A 11 -5.15 -8.90 -18.21
CA CYS A 11 -4.55 -9.21 -16.92
C CYS A 11 -5.62 -9.64 -15.92
N ILE A 12 -6.70 -8.87 -15.79
CA ILE A 12 -7.83 -9.16 -14.90
C ILE A 12 -8.44 -10.52 -15.24
N GLU A 13 -8.76 -10.76 -16.50
CA GLU A 13 -9.36 -12.02 -16.98
C GLU A 13 -8.47 -13.22 -16.62
N THR A 14 -7.18 -13.15 -16.97
CA THR A 14 -6.23 -14.23 -16.74
C THR A 14 -6.05 -14.53 -15.26
N LEU A 15 -5.92 -13.50 -14.42
CA LEU A 15 -5.75 -13.68 -12.98
C LEU A 15 -7.03 -14.17 -12.30
N LYS A 16 -8.21 -13.72 -12.72
CA LYS A 16 -9.49 -14.28 -12.25
C LYS A 16 -9.61 -15.76 -12.61
N LYS A 17 -9.22 -16.15 -13.82
CA LYS A 17 -9.18 -17.56 -14.24
C LYS A 17 -8.20 -18.37 -13.37
N HIS A 18 -7.00 -17.83 -13.09
CA HIS A 18 -6.04 -18.46 -12.18
C HIS A 18 -6.67 -18.76 -10.81
N LEU A 19 -7.41 -17.80 -10.22
CA LEU A 19 -8.05 -17.97 -8.92
C LEU A 19 -9.13 -19.08 -8.89
N THR A 20 -9.66 -19.52 -10.04
CA THR A 20 -10.62 -20.63 -10.14
C THR A 20 -9.98 -22.01 -10.31
N LEU A 21 -8.65 -22.06 -10.54
CA LEU A 21 -7.95 -23.34 -10.70
C LEU A 21 -7.88 -24.10 -9.39
N LYS A 22 -8.20 -25.40 -9.44
CA LYS A 22 -8.12 -26.31 -8.27
C LYS A 22 -6.69 -26.44 -7.73
N THR A 23 -5.69 -26.20 -8.58
CA THR A 23 -4.25 -26.25 -8.25
C THR A 23 -3.74 -24.97 -7.61
N ALA A 24 -4.47 -23.86 -7.74
CA ALA A 24 -4.09 -22.57 -7.14
C ALA A 24 -4.45 -22.54 -5.65
N THR A 25 -3.73 -23.29 -4.83
CA THR A 25 -4.02 -23.48 -3.40
C THR A 25 -3.15 -22.66 -2.47
N TRP A 26 -2.03 -22.10 -2.98
CA TRP A 26 -1.13 -21.30 -2.17
C TRP A 26 -1.71 -19.89 -1.97
N ASN A 27 -2.13 -19.60 -0.73
CA ASN A 27 -2.82 -18.36 -0.37
C ASN A 27 -2.01 -17.09 -0.65
N LEU A 28 -0.67 -17.12 -0.50
CA LEU A 28 0.17 -15.95 -0.77
C LEU A 28 0.18 -15.61 -2.27
N GLU A 29 0.25 -16.62 -3.14
CA GLU A 29 0.18 -16.43 -4.60
C GLU A 29 -1.21 -15.96 -5.04
N ARG A 30 -2.26 -16.51 -4.42
CA ARG A 30 -3.64 -16.08 -4.65
C ARG A 30 -3.84 -14.62 -4.24
N ALA A 31 -3.34 -14.22 -3.06
CA ALA A 31 -3.36 -12.84 -2.60
C ALA A 31 -2.59 -11.91 -3.52
N ALA A 32 -1.42 -12.32 -4.02
CA ALA A 32 -0.66 -11.57 -5.02
C ALA A 32 -1.47 -11.38 -6.31
N SER A 33 -2.13 -12.44 -6.81
CA SER A 33 -3.01 -12.34 -7.98
C SER A 33 -4.14 -11.34 -7.76
N MET A 34 -4.76 -11.33 -6.58
CA MET A 34 -5.82 -10.38 -6.22
C MET A 34 -5.28 -8.93 -6.18
N ARG A 35 -4.06 -8.70 -5.67
CA ARG A 35 -3.42 -7.37 -5.70
C ARG A 35 -3.16 -6.91 -7.13
N TYR A 36 -2.70 -7.78 -8.00
CA TYR A 36 -2.49 -7.45 -9.42
C TYR A 36 -3.80 -7.17 -10.16
N ILE A 37 -4.90 -7.84 -9.83
CA ILE A 37 -6.24 -7.50 -10.32
C ILE A 37 -6.62 -6.09 -9.84
N ALA A 38 -6.39 -5.78 -8.56
CA ALA A 38 -6.66 -4.45 -8.01
C ALA A 38 -5.87 -3.35 -8.72
N ARG A 39 -4.56 -3.54 -8.93
CA ARG A 39 -3.70 -2.62 -9.69
C ARG A 39 -4.20 -2.43 -11.13
N SER A 40 -4.67 -3.48 -11.78
CA SER A 40 -5.22 -3.40 -13.13
C SER A 40 -6.50 -2.56 -13.14
N TYR A 41 -7.39 -2.73 -12.15
CA TYR A 41 -8.58 -1.88 -12.02
C TYR A 41 -8.24 -0.42 -11.72
N LEU A 42 -7.16 -0.13 -10.96
CA LEU A 42 -6.69 1.25 -10.75
C LEU A 42 -6.27 1.90 -12.07
N ASN A 43 -5.56 1.17 -12.93
CA ASN A 43 -5.16 1.68 -14.25
C ASN A 43 -6.35 1.89 -15.20
N LEU A 44 -7.46 1.19 -14.97
CA LEU A 44 -8.75 1.41 -15.63
C LEU A 44 -9.62 2.47 -14.92
N ASN A 45 -9.07 3.20 -13.96
CA ASN A 45 -9.78 4.20 -13.15
C ASN A 45 -11.00 3.64 -12.37
N ASN A 46 -11.01 2.34 -12.10
CA ASN A 46 -12.07 1.68 -11.35
C ASN A 46 -11.67 1.46 -9.89
N ASN A 47 -11.70 2.54 -9.11
CA ASN A 47 -11.31 2.52 -7.71
C ASN A 47 -12.18 1.59 -6.84
N LYS A 48 -13.47 1.45 -7.17
CA LYS A 48 -14.38 0.58 -6.41
C LYS A 48 -13.96 -0.88 -6.47
N GLU A 49 -13.72 -1.38 -7.68
CA GLU A 49 -13.23 -2.74 -7.90
C GLU A 49 -11.82 -2.93 -7.29
N ALA A 50 -10.94 -1.95 -7.44
CA ALA A 50 -9.60 -2.01 -6.85
C ALA A 50 -9.66 -2.21 -5.31
N ILE A 51 -10.48 -1.41 -4.61
CA ILE A 51 -10.69 -1.56 -3.16
C ILE A 51 -11.23 -2.95 -2.81
N PHE A 52 -12.21 -3.45 -3.56
CA PHE A 52 -12.77 -4.79 -3.36
C PHE A 52 -11.68 -5.86 -3.45
N TRP A 53 -10.83 -5.80 -4.47
CA TRP A 53 -9.78 -6.78 -4.71
C TRP A 53 -8.62 -6.67 -3.71
N TYR A 54 -8.23 -5.47 -3.26
CA TYR A 54 -7.27 -5.32 -2.16
C TYR A 54 -7.81 -5.91 -0.84
N LYS A 55 -9.06 -5.64 -0.51
CA LYS A 55 -9.71 -6.26 0.67
C LYS A 55 -9.80 -7.77 0.56
N SER A 56 -10.00 -8.30 -0.65
CA SER A 56 -9.98 -9.75 -0.89
C SER A 56 -8.59 -10.34 -0.69
N ALA A 57 -7.54 -9.68 -1.17
CA ALA A 57 -6.15 -10.08 -0.95
C ALA A 57 -5.80 -10.11 0.55
N ILE A 58 -6.25 -9.12 1.31
CA ILE A 58 -6.06 -9.06 2.77
C ILE A 58 -6.77 -10.24 3.46
N ARG A 59 -7.99 -10.59 3.05
CA ARG A 59 -8.71 -11.76 3.60
C ARG A 59 -8.03 -13.08 3.26
N GLU A 60 -7.47 -13.20 2.06
CA GLU A 60 -6.77 -14.40 1.59
C GLU A 60 -5.46 -14.63 2.37
N ALA A 61 -4.70 -13.56 2.66
CA ALA A 61 -3.42 -13.63 3.36
C ALA A 61 -3.26 -12.43 4.30
N SER A 62 -3.92 -12.47 5.45
CA SER A 62 -3.92 -11.40 6.45
C SER A 62 -2.60 -11.23 7.20
N ASN A 63 -1.68 -12.19 7.06
CA ASN A 63 -0.37 -12.20 7.70
C ASN A 63 0.74 -11.54 6.86
N ILE A 64 0.43 -10.96 5.70
CA ILE A 64 1.40 -10.22 4.88
C ILE A 64 1.00 -8.75 4.74
N ARG A 65 2.02 -7.86 4.66
CA ARG A 65 1.82 -6.40 4.64
C ARG A 65 1.23 -5.88 3.34
N ASP A 66 1.56 -6.49 2.22
CA ASP A 66 1.40 -5.90 0.89
C ASP A 66 -0.03 -5.41 0.58
N GLY A 67 -1.04 -6.23 0.87
CA GLY A 67 -2.44 -5.84 0.66
C GLY A 67 -2.86 -4.62 1.47
N TYR A 68 -2.42 -4.56 2.73
CA TYR A 68 -2.71 -3.42 3.62
C TYR A 68 -2.00 -2.15 3.14
N VAL A 69 -0.73 -2.26 2.74
CA VAL A 69 0.06 -1.09 2.28
C VAL A 69 -0.52 -0.53 0.99
N GLU A 70 -0.83 -1.38 0.01
CA GLU A 70 -1.41 -0.92 -1.25
C GLU A 70 -2.79 -0.28 -1.06
N LEU A 71 -3.64 -0.85 -0.20
CA LEU A 71 -4.93 -0.26 0.13
C LEU A 71 -4.76 1.08 0.88
N GLY A 72 -3.80 1.15 1.81
CA GLY A 72 -3.45 2.37 2.52
C GLY A 72 -3.00 3.49 1.59
N ILE A 73 -2.13 3.18 0.62
CA ILE A 73 -1.71 4.12 -0.42
C ILE A 73 -2.90 4.61 -1.25
N LEU A 74 -3.81 3.71 -1.63
CA LEU A 74 -5.00 4.08 -2.38
C LEU A 74 -5.91 5.03 -1.57
N TYR A 75 -6.15 4.74 -0.30
CA TYR A 75 -6.94 5.59 0.57
C TYR A 75 -6.29 6.97 0.79
N ASN A 76 -4.96 7.04 0.97
CA ASN A 76 -4.25 8.31 1.03
C ASN A 76 -4.50 9.15 -0.24
N LYS A 77 -4.34 8.56 -1.43
CA LYS A 77 -4.60 9.23 -2.73
C LYS A 77 -6.04 9.73 -2.89
N GLN A 78 -7.00 9.10 -2.20
CA GLN A 78 -8.41 9.50 -2.18
C GLN A 78 -8.74 10.53 -1.08
N GLY A 79 -7.77 10.99 -0.30
CA GLY A 79 -7.99 11.87 0.84
C GLY A 79 -8.66 11.19 2.04
N LYS A 80 -8.74 9.86 2.06
CA LYS A 80 -9.29 9.05 3.14
C LYS A 80 -8.20 8.72 4.15
N TYR A 81 -7.68 9.75 4.82
CA TYR A 81 -6.47 9.63 5.63
C TYR A 81 -6.62 8.70 6.83
N LEU A 82 -7.77 8.67 7.50
CA LEU A 82 -8.03 7.76 8.62
C LEU A 82 -8.09 6.30 8.17
N ASP A 83 -8.74 6.01 7.05
CA ASP A 83 -8.78 4.65 6.47
C ASP A 83 -7.37 4.19 6.04
N SER A 84 -6.57 5.12 5.50
CA SER A 84 -5.17 4.87 5.16
C SER A 84 -4.35 4.53 6.39
N ILE A 85 -4.46 5.31 7.46
CA ILE A 85 -3.77 5.08 8.74
C ILE A 85 -4.14 3.71 9.32
N ASP A 86 -5.42 3.35 9.34
CA ASP A 86 -5.88 2.04 9.84
C ASP A 86 -5.21 0.88 9.08
N CYS A 87 -5.18 0.96 7.75
CA CYS A 87 -4.51 -0.04 6.92
C CYS A 87 -3.02 -0.13 7.24
N LEU A 88 -2.32 1.00 7.31
CA LEU A 88 -0.87 1.03 7.52
C LEU A 88 -0.47 0.59 8.93
N LEU A 89 -1.28 0.91 9.95
CA LEU A 89 -1.07 0.39 11.30
C LEU A 89 -1.21 -1.13 11.35
N LYS A 90 -2.22 -1.71 10.67
CA LYS A 90 -2.36 -3.16 10.53
C LYS A 90 -1.16 -3.80 9.84
N ALA A 91 -0.63 -3.16 8.80
CA ALA A 91 0.61 -3.61 8.18
C ALA A 91 1.79 -3.61 9.16
N LEU A 92 1.94 -2.54 9.95
CA LEU A 92 3.02 -2.41 10.94
C LEU A 92 2.92 -3.42 12.10
N MET A 93 1.74 -3.97 12.38
CA MET A 93 1.58 -5.06 13.36
C MET A 93 2.21 -6.37 12.89
N ILE A 94 2.35 -6.57 11.58
CA ILE A 94 3.00 -7.74 11.00
C ILE A 94 4.52 -7.52 11.08
N LYS A 95 5.21 -8.24 11.97
CA LYS A 95 6.64 -8.06 12.24
C LYS A 95 7.54 -8.98 11.44
N THR A 96 7.01 -10.11 10.97
CA THR A 96 7.79 -11.14 10.27
C THR A 96 7.57 -11.01 8.78
N LYS A 97 8.68 -10.88 8.05
CA LYS A 97 8.68 -10.92 6.58
C LYS A 97 8.87 -12.38 6.15
N ASP A 98 7.87 -12.93 5.48
CA ASP A 98 8.00 -14.24 4.87
C ASP A 98 9.10 -14.22 3.79
N LYS A 99 9.95 -15.26 3.76
CA LYS A 99 11.02 -15.37 2.76
C LYS A 99 10.46 -15.91 1.44
N VAL A 100 9.58 -15.13 0.81
CA VAL A 100 8.95 -15.48 -0.46
C VAL A 100 9.20 -14.37 -1.50
N TYR A 101 9.29 -14.75 -2.77
CA TYR A 101 9.60 -13.85 -3.87
C TYR A 101 8.49 -12.85 -4.22
N ILE A 102 7.28 -13.07 -3.70
CA ILE A 102 6.09 -12.24 -3.99
C ILE A 102 5.91 -11.05 -3.04
N ASN A 103 6.80 -10.89 -2.04
CA ASN A 103 6.77 -9.73 -1.15
C ASN A 103 7.25 -8.47 -1.87
N GLU A 104 6.50 -7.40 -1.72
CA GLU A 104 6.85 -6.10 -2.27
C GLU A 104 7.88 -5.38 -1.38
N VAL A 105 8.86 -4.73 -2.01
CA VAL A 105 9.91 -3.99 -1.30
C VAL A 105 9.31 -2.83 -0.50
N PHE A 106 8.37 -2.08 -1.09
CA PHE A 106 7.73 -0.93 -0.47
C PHE A 106 6.93 -1.26 0.80
N SER A 107 6.61 -2.53 1.04
CA SER A 107 5.95 -2.94 2.29
C SER A 107 6.91 -3.04 3.47
N TRP A 108 8.23 -2.91 3.23
CA TRP A 108 9.28 -3.13 4.23
C TRP A 108 10.36 -2.03 4.24
N ASP A 109 10.26 -1.07 3.35
CA ASP A 109 11.11 0.13 3.33
C ASP A 109 10.42 1.30 4.06
N ASN A 110 10.82 2.53 3.77
CA ASN A 110 10.28 3.74 4.40
C ASN A 110 8.93 4.20 3.84
N THR A 111 8.31 3.48 2.90
CA THR A 111 7.05 3.88 2.25
C THR A 111 5.91 4.02 3.26
N ILE A 112 5.80 3.11 4.23
CA ILE A 112 4.75 3.18 5.25
C ILE A 112 4.89 4.45 6.08
N ASP A 113 6.10 4.74 6.57
CA ASP A 113 6.35 5.93 7.41
C ASP A 113 6.13 7.22 6.61
N ASP A 114 6.51 7.25 5.34
CA ASP A 114 6.27 8.38 4.44
C ASP A 114 4.76 8.66 4.27
N ILE A 115 3.97 7.65 3.93
CA ILE A 115 2.51 7.81 3.77
C ILE A 115 1.83 8.16 5.09
N MET A 116 2.28 7.59 6.22
CA MET A 116 1.79 7.95 7.55
C MET A 116 2.04 9.42 7.86
N SER A 117 3.24 9.93 7.54
CA SER A 117 3.56 11.36 7.69
C SER A 117 2.59 12.23 6.91
N LEU A 118 2.34 11.92 5.63
CA LEU A 118 1.39 12.66 4.80
C LEU A 118 -0.03 12.61 5.35
N ASN A 119 -0.50 11.44 5.80
CA ASN A 119 -1.83 11.31 6.38
C ASN A 119 -2.00 12.21 7.61
N TYR A 120 -1.05 12.20 8.54
CA TYR A 120 -1.12 13.04 9.73
C TYR A 120 -0.97 14.52 9.42
N TYR A 121 -0.17 14.89 8.42
CA TYR A 121 -0.07 16.27 7.95
C TYR A 121 -1.43 16.81 7.48
N TYR A 122 -2.12 16.06 6.61
CA TYR A 122 -3.43 16.46 6.10
C TYR A 122 -4.55 16.45 7.16
N LEU A 123 -4.36 15.71 8.25
CA LEU A 123 -5.24 15.76 9.42
C LEU A 123 -4.89 16.89 10.40
N GLY A 124 -3.86 17.71 10.13
CA GLY A 124 -3.40 18.78 11.01
C GLY A 124 -2.65 18.29 12.26
N MET A 125 -2.26 17.02 12.29
CA MET A 125 -1.55 16.38 13.42
C MET A 125 -0.04 16.45 13.19
N TYR A 126 0.51 17.66 13.20
CA TYR A 126 1.86 17.95 12.72
C TYR A 126 2.96 17.31 13.60
N ASP A 127 2.76 17.19 14.90
CA ASP A 127 3.71 16.51 15.80
C ASP A 127 3.90 15.03 15.41
N ILE A 128 2.80 14.34 15.12
CA ILE A 128 2.84 12.94 14.71
C ILE A 128 3.38 12.82 13.28
N SER A 129 3.00 13.76 12.40
CA SER A 129 3.54 13.85 11.05
C SER A 129 5.06 13.97 11.06
N LEU A 130 5.61 14.86 11.90
CA LEU A 130 7.06 15.05 12.08
C LEU A 130 7.76 13.78 12.58
N LEU A 131 7.13 13.05 13.51
CA LEU A 131 7.65 11.76 13.98
C LEU A 131 7.84 10.77 12.81
N TYR A 132 6.82 10.63 11.97
CA TYR A 132 6.86 9.68 10.86
C TYR A 132 7.78 10.11 9.72
N VAL A 133 7.84 11.40 9.35
CA VAL A 133 8.80 11.84 8.32
C VAL A 133 10.25 11.65 8.79
N ASN A 134 10.55 11.86 10.08
CA ASN A 134 11.87 11.58 10.62
C ASN A 134 12.21 10.08 10.57
N LYS A 135 11.26 9.18 10.84
CA LYS A 135 11.46 7.73 10.67
C LYS A 135 11.78 7.39 9.21
N ALA A 136 11.02 7.95 8.26
CA ALA A 136 11.24 7.72 6.85
C ALA A 136 12.65 8.20 6.42
N ILE A 137 13.07 9.38 6.84
CA ILE A 137 14.40 9.96 6.57
C ILE A 137 15.51 9.09 7.18
N ASN A 138 15.35 8.64 8.41
CA ASN A 138 16.33 7.79 9.09
C ASN A 138 16.55 6.44 8.37
N TYR A 139 15.52 5.92 7.70
CA TYR A 139 15.65 4.73 6.89
C TYR A 139 16.39 5.02 5.58
N SER A 140 15.93 6.02 4.82
CA SER A 140 16.53 6.48 3.57
C SER A 140 16.05 7.89 3.25
N SER A 141 16.95 8.87 3.32
CA SER A 141 16.65 10.27 3.02
C SER A 141 16.63 10.55 1.53
N ASN A 142 15.81 11.50 1.13
CA ASN A 142 15.82 12.12 -0.20
C ASN A 142 15.29 13.56 -0.09
N GLU A 143 15.52 14.36 -1.15
CA GLU A 143 15.14 15.78 -1.19
C GLU A 143 13.65 16.01 -0.88
N ARG A 144 12.77 15.16 -1.37
CA ARG A 144 11.32 15.28 -1.14
C ARG A 144 10.97 15.12 0.35
N LEU A 145 11.52 14.12 1.02
CA LEU A 145 11.28 13.88 2.46
C LEU A 145 11.84 15.03 3.32
N GLU A 146 13.03 15.53 2.97
CA GLU A 146 13.62 16.68 3.68
C GLU A 146 12.78 17.96 3.49
N ASN A 147 12.24 18.17 2.30
CA ASN A 147 11.33 19.29 2.04
C ASN A 147 9.99 19.12 2.78
N ASN A 148 9.42 17.92 2.81
CA ASN A 148 8.22 17.63 3.60
C ASN A 148 8.46 17.93 5.08
N LYS A 149 9.60 17.50 5.63
CA LYS A 149 9.97 17.80 7.03
C LYS A 149 9.98 19.30 7.31
N LYS A 150 10.65 20.10 6.46
CA LYS A 150 10.70 21.58 6.63
C LYS A 150 9.30 22.20 6.62
N ILE A 151 8.42 21.73 5.75
CA ILE A 151 7.02 22.20 5.68
C ILE A 151 6.29 21.86 6.99
N ILE A 152 6.42 20.63 7.48
CA ILE A 152 5.78 20.19 8.74
C ILE A 152 6.30 21.01 9.92
N GLU A 153 7.62 21.23 10.01
CA GLU A 153 8.23 22.06 11.06
C GLU A 153 7.70 23.50 11.05
N SER A 154 7.49 24.07 9.85
CA SER A 154 6.92 25.41 9.73
C SER A 154 5.50 25.51 10.27
N MET A 155 4.70 24.43 10.17
CA MET A 155 3.33 24.37 10.68
C MET A 155 3.27 24.25 12.22
N LEU A 156 4.34 23.76 12.86
CA LEU A 156 4.44 23.64 14.32
C LEU A 156 4.85 24.96 15.01
N ASN A 157 5.45 25.89 14.24
CA ASN A 157 5.95 27.15 14.77
C ASN A 157 4.94 28.32 14.61
N HIS A 158 3.72 28.00 14.15
CA HIS A 158 2.60 28.94 14.03
C HIS A 158 1.44 28.53 14.94
#